data_ebf829aaf012e56568fd8585342b9c9d
#
_entry.id   ebf829aaf012e56568fd8585342b9c9d
#
_cell.length_a   1.000
_cell.length_b   1.000
_cell.length_c   1.000
_cell.angle_alpha   90.00
_cell.angle_beta   90.00
_cell.angle_gamma   90.00
#
_symmetry.space_group_name_H-M   'P 1'
#
loop_
_entity.id
_entity.type
_entity.pdbx_description
1 polymer ?
#
loop_
_entity_poly.entity_id
_entity_poly.type
_entity_poly.pdbx_seq_one_letter_code
_entity_poly.pdbx_strand_id
1 'polypeptide(L)'
;PNLPKLHFEPEQPITTPVVKEVYGLEAANVMLGWRLPGANDKSTDISDIVGSILYNGQAGLIDLDLNQQQKVLSAYGYASTQPDYSSFLVAGRPKTGQSLDEVRDLLLAEVAKLRDGDFDENLIEATINNYKMQLMRSFEENDSRAILYVYSFISGADWADEVARIDRMSKITKQDIVDWANKYLGPESYAIVYKREGKDPNEQKIAAPKITPIVTNRDSQSEFLSEIQTSQVQPIEPVFVDYKKDMSQFEAQKGVNVLYKKNETNDIFTLIYVFNTGTENDPALNLAFDYLSYLGTDKMSAEQIASEMYAIACSFGLSAGANQSWIEVSGLSENMGKAMEIVEGLIAGAQPNEEILQNLKGDMIKSRADAKLNQSRCFGALQRYMIYGSDFIRRTTLTDPALQGLTSEQLLAKIGDLMGKQHEVLYYGPQDEAEVKAALAAHHKLAADLQPLEKKFSTLQPTDENKVMLAQYDAKQLYYMQYSNRGEKFDLAADPQITLYNEYFGGGMNTIVFQEMREARGLAYSAWANLAIPTNAKGDYYYMAFIATQNDKMQKAIEAFDEIINNMPESEKAF
;
A
#
# COMPACT_ATOMS: atom_id res chain seq x y z
N PRO A 1 -26.20 -23.83 -13.78
CA PRO A 1 -25.62 -24.57 -14.88
C PRO A 1 -24.53 -25.50 -14.34
N ASN A 2 -24.58 -26.79 -14.76
CA ASN A 2 -23.50 -27.71 -14.42
C ASN A 2 -22.28 -27.35 -15.29
N LEU A 3 -21.34 -26.63 -14.73
CA LEU A 3 -20.07 -26.39 -15.38
C LEU A 3 -19.27 -27.70 -15.40
N PRO A 4 -18.69 -28.08 -16.54
CA PRO A 4 -17.84 -29.25 -16.60
C PRO A 4 -16.61 -29.05 -15.73
N LYS A 5 -16.31 -30.00 -14.85
CA LYS A 5 -15.05 -29.99 -14.09
C LYS A 5 -13.93 -30.36 -15.06
N LEU A 6 -12.92 -29.49 -15.13
CA LEU A 6 -11.69 -29.82 -15.87
C LEU A 6 -10.96 -30.95 -15.11
N HIS A 7 -10.56 -31.97 -15.85
CA HIS A 7 -9.67 -33.01 -15.33
C HIS A 7 -8.32 -32.85 -16.00
N PHE A 8 -7.29 -32.74 -15.18
CA PHE A 8 -5.91 -32.70 -15.65
C PHE A 8 -5.06 -33.65 -14.79
N GLU A 9 -4.00 -34.16 -15.38
CA GLU A 9 -3.04 -34.98 -14.66
C GLU A 9 -2.30 -34.12 -13.63
N PRO A 10 -2.08 -34.65 -12.41
CA PRO A 10 -1.33 -33.93 -11.42
C PRO A 10 0.08 -33.57 -11.89
N GLU A 11 0.51 -32.36 -11.59
CA GLU A 11 1.87 -31.91 -11.88
C GLU A 11 2.92 -32.75 -11.15
N GLN A 12 3.99 -33.10 -11.83
CA GLN A 12 5.10 -33.82 -11.20
C GLN A 12 5.80 -32.98 -10.15
N PRO A 13 6.25 -33.57 -9.02
CA PRO A 13 7.00 -32.86 -8.02
C PRO A 13 8.30 -32.25 -8.57
N ILE A 14 8.65 -31.06 -8.09
CA ILE A 14 9.96 -30.47 -8.34
C ILE A 14 10.96 -31.16 -7.38
N THR A 15 11.96 -31.83 -7.93
CA THR A 15 13.00 -32.58 -7.16
C THR A 15 14.38 -31.95 -7.27
N THR A 16 14.55 -30.98 -8.16
CA THR A 16 15.75 -30.14 -8.32
C THR A 16 15.31 -28.73 -8.65
N PRO A 17 16.02 -27.68 -8.21
CA PRO A 17 15.61 -26.31 -8.46
C PRO A 17 15.43 -26.03 -9.96
N VAL A 18 14.25 -25.46 -10.31
CA VAL A 18 13.98 -25.00 -11.66
C VAL A 18 14.43 -23.55 -11.78
N VAL A 19 15.52 -23.32 -12.49
CA VAL A 19 16.11 -21.99 -12.63
C VAL A 19 15.65 -21.33 -13.92
N LYS A 20 15.16 -20.08 -13.80
CA LYS A 20 14.80 -19.23 -14.94
C LYS A 20 15.45 -17.85 -14.80
N GLU A 21 15.85 -17.30 -15.92
CA GLU A 21 16.31 -15.92 -16.02
C GLU A 21 15.37 -15.13 -16.93
N VAL A 22 14.99 -13.96 -16.50
CA VAL A 22 14.20 -13.01 -17.28
C VAL A 22 14.88 -11.64 -17.28
N TYR A 23 14.75 -10.93 -18.38
CA TYR A 23 15.37 -9.62 -18.56
C TYR A 23 14.31 -8.55 -18.76
N GLY A 24 14.57 -7.36 -18.24
CA GLY A 24 13.70 -6.20 -18.40
C GLY A 24 14.38 -4.92 -17.93
N LEU A 25 13.77 -3.80 -18.25
CA LEU A 25 14.34 -2.48 -17.97
C LEU A 25 14.42 -2.16 -16.48
N GLU A 26 13.49 -2.69 -15.70
CA GLU A 26 13.42 -2.41 -14.26
C GLU A 26 14.57 -3.05 -13.48
N ALA A 27 14.74 -2.59 -12.23
CA ALA A 27 15.80 -3.07 -11.33
C ALA A 27 15.75 -4.58 -11.10
N ALA A 28 16.92 -5.16 -10.86
CA ALA A 28 17.09 -6.59 -10.63
C ALA A 28 16.42 -7.05 -9.32
N ASN A 29 15.90 -8.28 -9.33
CA ASN A 29 15.38 -8.97 -8.15
C ASN A 29 15.44 -10.49 -8.34
N VAL A 30 15.25 -11.23 -7.24
CA VAL A 30 15.16 -12.70 -7.25
C VAL A 30 13.89 -13.12 -6.53
N MET A 31 13.23 -14.16 -7.06
CA MET A 31 12.02 -14.74 -6.47
C MET A 31 12.14 -16.27 -6.46
N LEU A 32 11.83 -16.89 -5.33
CA LEU A 32 11.74 -18.33 -5.17
C LEU A 32 10.29 -18.71 -4.89
N GLY A 33 9.86 -19.88 -5.37
CA GLY A 33 8.50 -20.36 -5.17
C GLY A 33 8.43 -21.86 -5.00
N TRP A 34 7.69 -22.31 -3.99
CA TRP A 34 7.35 -23.70 -3.71
C TRP A 34 5.89 -23.94 -4.07
N ARG A 35 5.59 -25.11 -4.62
CA ARG A 35 4.21 -25.51 -4.89
C ARG A 35 3.56 -26.07 -3.64
N LEU A 36 2.36 -25.60 -3.37
CA LEU A 36 1.50 -26.05 -2.27
C LEU A 36 0.23 -26.73 -2.81
N PRO A 37 -0.48 -27.49 -1.98
CA PRO A 37 -1.84 -27.96 -2.29
C PRO A 37 -2.80 -26.80 -2.59
N GLY A 38 -3.93 -27.12 -3.23
CA GLY A 38 -4.99 -26.16 -3.50
C GLY A 38 -5.71 -25.68 -2.24
N ALA A 39 -6.54 -24.65 -2.40
CA ALA A 39 -7.23 -23.92 -1.32
C ALA A 39 -8.03 -24.80 -0.35
N ASN A 40 -8.59 -25.92 -0.83
CA ASN A 40 -9.40 -26.83 -0.02
C ASN A 40 -8.60 -27.83 0.84
N ASP A 41 -7.28 -27.82 0.76
CA ASP A 41 -6.45 -28.63 1.64
C ASP A 41 -6.31 -27.96 3.01
N LYS A 42 -6.54 -28.73 4.08
CA LYS A 42 -6.46 -28.19 5.47
C LYS A 42 -5.07 -27.70 5.87
N SER A 43 -4.04 -28.07 5.12
CA SER A 43 -2.69 -27.53 5.31
C SER A 43 -2.56 -26.05 4.95
N THR A 44 -3.57 -25.44 4.30
CA THR A 44 -3.60 -23.99 4.02
C THR A 44 -3.67 -23.16 5.30
N ASP A 45 -4.32 -23.64 6.36
CA ASP A 45 -4.33 -22.95 7.66
C ASP A 45 -2.90 -22.81 8.22
N ILE A 46 -2.04 -23.83 8.03
CA ILE A 46 -0.64 -23.78 8.45
C ILE A 46 0.17 -22.87 7.51
N SER A 47 -0.12 -22.88 6.20
CA SER A 47 0.62 -22.04 5.24
C SER A 47 0.52 -20.55 5.55
N ASP A 48 -0.60 -20.08 6.06
CA ASP A 48 -0.80 -18.68 6.44
C ASP A 48 -0.01 -18.32 7.71
N ILE A 49 0.00 -19.22 8.69
CA ILE A 49 0.84 -19.03 9.89
C ILE A 49 2.33 -19.03 9.52
N VAL A 50 2.77 -19.98 8.71
CA VAL A 50 4.15 -20.04 8.20
C VAL A 50 4.51 -18.78 7.42
N GLY A 51 3.60 -18.31 6.55
CA GLY A 51 3.75 -17.05 5.83
C GLY A 51 4.00 -15.87 6.76
N SER A 52 3.20 -15.76 7.82
CA SER A 52 3.32 -14.67 8.81
C SER A 52 4.54 -14.81 9.72
N ILE A 53 4.94 -16.02 10.11
CA ILE A 53 6.19 -16.23 10.85
C ILE A 53 7.40 -15.84 10.00
N LEU A 54 7.35 -16.11 8.70
CA LEU A 54 8.46 -15.74 7.81
C LEU A 54 8.46 -14.24 7.50
N TYR A 55 7.29 -13.67 7.19
CA TYR A 55 7.14 -12.26 6.85
C TYR A 55 5.71 -11.77 7.18
N ASN A 56 5.60 -10.76 8.00
CA ASN A 56 4.33 -10.13 8.34
C ASN A 56 4.38 -8.59 8.26
N GLY A 57 5.50 -8.03 7.80
CA GLY A 57 5.73 -6.59 7.69
C GLY A 57 6.17 -5.92 8.99
N GLN A 58 6.37 -6.69 10.07
CA GLN A 58 6.72 -6.14 11.39
C GLN A 58 7.75 -7.01 12.14
N ALA A 59 7.45 -8.28 12.38
CA ALA A 59 8.21 -9.14 13.28
C ALA A 59 8.45 -10.56 12.75
N GLY A 60 8.28 -10.81 11.45
CA GLY A 60 8.65 -12.07 10.82
C GLY A 60 10.18 -12.23 10.71
N LEU A 61 10.64 -13.44 10.45
CA LEU A 61 12.08 -13.74 10.31
C LEU A 61 12.74 -12.84 9.24
N ILE A 62 12.12 -12.69 8.07
CA ILE A 62 12.61 -11.79 7.01
C ILE A 62 12.56 -10.33 7.48
N ASP A 63 11.52 -9.94 8.23
CA ASP A 63 11.39 -8.57 8.72
C ASP A 63 12.55 -8.22 9.66
N LEU A 64 12.80 -9.06 10.65
CA LEU A 64 13.82 -8.80 11.67
C LEU A 64 15.23 -9.02 11.16
N ASP A 65 15.47 -10.14 10.48
CA ASP A 65 16.83 -10.59 10.16
C ASP A 65 17.39 -10.02 8.86
N LEU A 66 16.53 -9.66 7.91
CA LEU A 66 16.95 -9.12 6.61
C LEU A 66 16.60 -7.64 6.44
N ASN A 67 15.34 -7.24 6.68
CA ASN A 67 14.91 -5.88 6.45
C ASN A 67 15.36 -4.94 7.58
N GLN A 68 15.07 -5.26 8.84
CA GLN A 68 15.45 -4.44 9.99
C GLN A 68 16.97 -4.32 10.13
N GLN A 69 17.70 -5.40 9.89
CA GLN A 69 19.17 -5.41 9.87
C GLN A 69 19.78 -4.88 8.56
N GLN A 70 18.94 -4.40 7.65
CA GLN A 70 19.37 -3.80 6.38
C GLN A 70 20.34 -4.68 5.57
N LYS A 71 20.17 -6.02 5.59
CA LYS A 71 21.02 -6.97 4.83
C LYS A 71 20.68 -7.03 3.34
N VAL A 72 19.50 -6.58 2.98
CA VAL A 72 18.99 -6.47 1.60
C VAL A 72 18.33 -5.11 1.41
N LEU A 73 18.06 -4.71 0.17
CA LEU A 73 17.29 -3.48 -0.08
C LEU A 73 15.83 -3.65 0.36
N SER A 74 15.26 -4.82 0.10
CA SER A 74 13.96 -5.27 0.62
C SER A 74 13.81 -6.76 0.40
N ALA A 75 13.12 -7.45 1.30
CA ALA A 75 12.71 -8.82 1.14
C ALA A 75 11.29 -9.04 1.71
N TYR A 76 10.56 -10.00 1.16
CA TYR A 76 9.22 -10.37 1.60
C TYR A 76 8.91 -11.83 1.25
N GLY A 77 7.87 -12.37 1.89
CA GLY A 77 7.37 -13.69 1.58
C GLY A 77 5.87 -13.80 1.86
N TYR A 78 5.16 -14.67 1.15
CA TYR A 78 3.74 -14.91 1.36
C TYR A 78 3.26 -16.22 0.72
N ALA A 79 2.15 -16.75 1.22
CA ALA A 79 1.41 -17.82 0.56
C ALA A 79 0.37 -17.22 -0.40
N SER A 80 0.32 -17.72 -1.62
CA SER A 80 -0.70 -17.36 -2.62
C SER A 80 -1.62 -18.55 -2.84
N THR A 81 -2.83 -18.46 -2.29
CA THR A 81 -3.82 -19.54 -2.32
C THR A 81 -4.60 -19.50 -3.62
N GLN A 82 -4.69 -20.67 -4.30
CA GLN A 82 -5.41 -20.88 -5.54
C GLN A 82 -6.20 -22.19 -5.48
N PRO A 83 -7.28 -22.36 -6.28
CA PRO A 83 -8.14 -23.54 -6.17
C PRO A 83 -7.43 -24.89 -6.33
N ASP A 84 -6.54 -25.04 -7.31
CA ASP A 84 -5.91 -26.31 -7.66
C ASP A 84 -4.53 -26.49 -7.01
N TYR A 85 -3.67 -25.49 -7.17
CA TYR A 85 -2.32 -25.44 -6.58
C TYR A 85 -2.06 -24.06 -6.03
N SER A 86 -1.67 -23.98 -4.78
CA SER A 86 -1.17 -22.75 -4.16
C SER A 86 0.36 -22.64 -4.31
N SER A 87 0.92 -21.52 -3.97
CA SER A 87 2.36 -21.31 -3.96
C SER A 87 2.80 -20.57 -2.70
N PHE A 88 3.99 -20.92 -2.22
CA PHE A 88 4.70 -20.15 -1.21
C PHE A 88 5.83 -19.40 -1.89
N LEU A 89 5.86 -18.09 -1.77
CA LEU A 89 6.79 -17.22 -2.49
C LEU A 89 7.66 -16.44 -1.51
N VAL A 90 8.95 -16.32 -1.83
CA VAL A 90 9.85 -15.36 -1.18
C VAL A 90 10.60 -14.59 -2.25
N ALA A 91 10.81 -13.31 -2.04
CA ALA A 91 11.47 -12.45 -3.00
C ALA A 91 12.37 -11.42 -2.31
N GLY A 92 13.41 -10.98 -3.00
CA GLY A 92 14.31 -9.96 -2.48
C GLY A 92 14.97 -9.12 -3.57
N ARG A 93 15.32 -7.91 -3.18
CA ARG A 93 16.03 -6.93 -4.01
C ARG A 93 17.40 -6.67 -3.43
N PRO A 94 18.45 -6.64 -4.26
CA PRO A 94 19.81 -6.46 -3.81
C PRO A 94 20.10 -5.00 -3.46
N LYS A 95 20.98 -4.79 -2.49
CA LYS A 95 21.66 -3.52 -2.23
C LYS A 95 22.68 -3.21 -3.34
N THR A 96 23.24 -2.01 -3.31
CA THR A 96 24.32 -1.64 -4.22
C THR A 96 25.52 -2.60 -4.06
N GLY A 97 25.92 -3.24 -5.16
CA GLY A 97 27.04 -4.19 -5.18
C GLY A 97 26.74 -5.60 -4.69
N GLN A 98 25.52 -5.86 -4.19
CA GLN A 98 25.07 -7.19 -3.78
C GLN A 98 24.58 -7.99 -4.99
N SER A 99 24.96 -9.26 -5.07
CA SER A 99 24.50 -10.17 -6.12
C SER A 99 23.11 -10.74 -5.81
N LEU A 100 22.41 -11.18 -6.86
CA LEU A 100 21.13 -11.90 -6.69
C LEU A 100 21.30 -13.25 -6.01
N ASP A 101 22.48 -13.89 -6.15
CA ASP A 101 22.78 -15.15 -5.46
C ASP A 101 22.93 -14.94 -3.95
N GLU A 102 23.58 -13.86 -3.52
CA GLU A 102 23.65 -13.51 -2.09
C GLU A 102 22.25 -13.26 -1.51
N VAL A 103 21.37 -12.56 -2.23
CA VAL A 103 19.98 -12.35 -1.78
C VAL A 103 19.22 -13.68 -1.71
N ARG A 104 19.37 -14.56 -2.74
CA ARG A 104 18.80 -15.92 -2.72
C ARG A 104 19.24 -16.69 -1.47
N ASP A 105 20.53 -16.69 -1.17
CA ASP A 105 21.09 -17.47 -0.07
C ASP A 105 20.58 -16.97 1.28
N LEU A 106 20.43 -15.65 1.45
CA LEU A 106 19.78 -15.05 2.61
C LEU A 106 18.33 -15.50 2.75
N LEU A 107 17.54 -15.45 1.67
CA LEU A 107 16.14 -15.89 1.71
C LEU A 107 16.00 -17.39 2.02
N LEU A 108 16.86 -18.23 1.44
CA LEU A 108 16.87 -19.66 1.73
C LEU A 108 17.28 -19.96 3.18
N ALA A 109 18.16 -19.16 3.78
CA ALA A 109 18.52 -19.28 5.18
C ALA A 109 17.32 -19.03 6.10
N GLU A 110 16.50 -18.02 5.79
CA GLU A 110 15.28 -17.77 6.59
C GLU A 110 14.23 -18.89 6.43
N VAL A 111 14.06 -19.43 5.22
CA VAL A 111 13.21 -20.62 5.01
C VAL A 111 13.76 -21.86 5.74
N ALA A 112 15.08 -22.00 5.85
CA ALA A 112 15.69 -23.09 6.61
C ALA A 112 15.35 -23.01 8.10
N LYS A 113 15.33 -21.82 8.70
CA LYS A 113 14.92 -21.62 10.10
C LYS A 113 13.51 -22.18 10.39
N LEU A 114 12.56 -22.02 9.47
CA LEU A 114 11.23 -22.62 9.59
C LEU A 114 11.30 -24.15 9.69
N ARG A 115 12.11 -24.80 8.82
CA ARG A 115 12.27 -26.25 8.81
C ARG A 115 12.98 -26.77 10.05
N ASP A 116 13.91 -26.00 10.57
CA ASP A 116 14.71 -26.37 11.75
C ASP A 116 13.99 -26.02 13.07
N GLY A 117 12.87 -25.29 12.99
CA GLY A 117 12.13 -24.79 14.15
C GLY A 117 12.87 -23.68 14.90
N ASP A 118 13.80 -22.98 14.22
CA ASP A 118 14.57 -21.87 14.78
C ASP A 118 13.78 -20.55 14.66
N PHE A 119 12.68 -20.47 15.40
CA PHE A 119 11.85 -19.27 15.56
C PHE A 119 11.18 -19.27 16.94
N ASP A 120 10.81 -18.10 17.42
CA ASP A 120 10.10 -17.96 18.71
C ASP A 120 8.70 -18.56 18.61
N GLU A 121 8.38 -19.50 19.51
CA GLU A 121 7.07 -20.16 19.59
C GLU A 121 5.92 -19.16 19.88
N ASN A 122 6.23 -18.06 20.58
CA ASN A 122 5.25 -17.02 20.85
C ASN A 122 4.73 -16.32 19.58
N LEU A 123 5.48 -16.37 18.47
CA LEU A 123 5.02 -15.86 17.18
C LEU A 123 3.77 -16.56 16.67
N ILE A 124 3.50 -17.79 17.08
CA ILE A 124 2.30 -18.53 16.65
C ILE A 124 1.05 -17.86 17.23
N GLU A 125 1.02 -17.65 18.53
CA GLU A 125 -0.10 -16.97 19.21
C GLU A 125 -0.24 -15.52 18.73
N ALA A 126 0.86 -14.80 18.63
CA ALA A 126 0.89 -13.44 18.09
C ALA A 126 0.30 -13.38 16.68
N THR A 127 0.70 -14.30 15.79
CA THR A 127 0.17 -14.39 14.41
C THR A 127 -1.35 -14.62 14.41
N ILE A 128 -1.85 -15.54 15.25
CA ILE A 128 -3.28 -15.84 15.35
C ILE A 128 -4.06 -14.62 15.83
N ASN A 129 -3.54 -13.89 16.82
CA ASN A 129 -4.17 -12.68 17.35
C ASN A 129 -4.18 -11.54 16.31
N ASN A 130 -3.09 -11.36 15.57
CA ASN A 130 -3.05 -10.41 14.45
C ASN A 130 -4.01 -10.81 13.33
N TYR A 131 -4.13 -12.11 13.03
CA TYR A 131 -5.10 -12.61 12.05
C TYR A 131 -6.56 -12.32 12.49
N LYS A 132 -6.89 -12.57 13.77
CA LYS A 132 -8.20 -12.21 14.35
C LYS A 132 -8.48 -10.71 14.21
N MET A 133 -7.51 -9.86 14.57
CA MET A 133 -7.64 -8.41 14.45
C MET A 133 -7.85 -7.98 12.99
N GLN A 134 -7.09 -8.52 12.04
CA GLN A 134 -7.26 -8.23 10.62
C GLN A 134 -8.63 -8.65 10.10
N LEU A 135 -9.14 -9.81 10.54
CA LEU A 135 -10.48 -10.27 10.19
C LEU A 135 -11.57 -9.34 10.76
N MET A 136 -11.45 -8.91 12.02
CA MET A 136 -12.36 -7.91 12.61
C MET A 136 -12.35 -6.60 11.82
N ARG A 137 -11.17 -6.12 11.41
CA ARG A 137 -11.01 -4.92 10.58
C ARG A 137 -11.64 -5.10 9.19
N SER A 138 -11.47 -6.27 8.58
CA SER A 138 -12.09 -6.55 7.28
C SER A 138 -13.63 -6.56 7.35
N PHE A 139 -14.20 -6.87 8.49
CA PHE A 139 -15.65 -6.84 8.70
C PHE A 139 -16.25 -5.43 8.86
N GLU A 140 -15.44 -4.40 9.01
CA GLU A 140 -15.91 -3.01 8.98
C GLU A 140 -16.45 -2.63 7.60
N GLU A 141 -15.92 -3.25 6.53
CA GLU A 141 -16.27 -2.97 5.15
C GLU A 141 -17.24 -4.03 4.57
N ASN A 142 -18.35 -3.57 3.98
CA ASN A 142 -19.33 -4.46 3.34
C ASN A 142 -18.75 -5.24 2.17
N ASP A 143 -17.90 -4.60 1.36
CA ASP A 143 -17.24 -5.23 0.21
C ASP A 143 -16.30 -6.35 0.67
N SER A 144 -15.53 -6.13 1.72
CA SER A 144 -14.64 -7.15 2.30
C SER A 144 -15.42 -8.37 2.79
N ARG A 145 -16.58 -8.15 3.44
CA ARG A 145 -17.48 -9.24 3.83
C ARG A 145 -18.04 -10.00 2.63
N ALA A 146 -18.48 -9.29 1.60
CA ALA A 146 -18.98 -9.91 0.38
C ALA A 146 -17.91 -10.74 -0.35
N ILE A 147 -16.68 -10.22 -0.42
CA ILE A 147 -15.54 -10.89 -1.04
C ILE A 147 -15.17 -12.19 -0.33
N LEU A 148 -15.30 -12.28 0.99
CA LEU A 148 -15.07 -13.54 1.72
C LEU A 148 -16.02 -14.66 1.23
N TYR A 149 -17.31 -14.35 1.01
CA TYR A 149 -18.25 -15.33 0.43
C TYR A 149 -17.87 -15.72 -0.99
N VAL A 150 -17.42 -14.75 -1.80
CA VAL A 150 -16.97 -15.00 -3.18
C VAL A 150 -15.77 -15.94 -3.20
N TYR A 151 -14.78 -15.70 -2.34
CA TYR A 151 -13.58 -16.56 -2.27
C TYR A 151 -13.92 -17.96 -1.74
N SER A 152 -14.78 -18.09 -0.72
CA SER A 152 -15.27 -19.38 -0.26
C SER A 152 -15.93 -20.16 -1.41
N PHE A 153 -16.78 -19.49 -2.20
CA PHE A 153 -17.43 -20.11 -3.37
C PHE A 153 -16.43 -20.53 -4.47
N ILE A 154 -15.49 -19.65 -4.82
CA ILE A 154 -14.49 -19.90 -5.89
C ILE A 154 -13.57 -21.05 -5.49
N SER A 155 -13.11 -21.08 -4.25
CA SER A 155 -12.25 -22.14 -3.73
C SER A 155 -13.01 -23.46 -3.53
N GLY A 156 -14.37 -23.42 -3.51
CA GLY A 156 -15.22 -24.57 -3.19
C GLY A 156 -15.17 -24.96 -1.71
N ALA A 157 -14.76 -24.06 -0.84
CA ALA A 157 -14.74 -24.27 0.60
C ALA A 157 -16.17 -24.19 1.17
N ASP A 158 -16.45 -24.99 2.21
CA ASP A 158 -17.68 -24.84 2.99
C ASP A 158 -17.56 -23.60 3.89
N TRP A 159 -18.60 -22.74 3.90
CA TRP A 159 -18.62 -21.55 4.73
C TRP A 159 -18.45 -21.85 6.24
N ALA A 160 -18.98 -22.99 6.71
CA ALA A 160 -18.79 -23.43 8.09
C ALA A 160 -17.31 -23.71 8.41
N ASP A 161 -16.55 -24.22 7.44
CA ASP A 161 -15.11 -24.43 7.57
C ASP A 161 -14.35 -23.09 7.63
N GLU A 162 -14.77 -22.09 6.85
CA GLU A 162 -14.19 -20.74 6.92
C GLU A 162 -14.45 -20.08 8.29
N VAL A 163 -15.64 -20.16 8.81
CA VAL A 163 -15.98 -19.64 10.15
C VAL A 163 -15.16 -20.33 11.25
N ALA A 164 -14.92 -21.64 11.13
CA ALA A 164 -14.13 -22.40 12.10
C ALA A 164 -12.60 -22.28 11.92
N ARG A 165 -12.13 -21.47 10.95
CA ARG A 165 -10.72 -21.40 10.58
C ARG A 165 -9.81 -20.95 11.72
N ILE A 166 -10.17 -19.89 12.42
CA ILE A 166 -9.38 -19.37 13.56
C ILE A 166 -9.30 -20.43 14.69
N ASP A 167 -10.39 -21.13 14.95
CA ASP A 167 -10.39 -22.21 15.97
C ASP A 167 -9.50 -23.38 15.56
N ARG A 168 -9.34 -23.65 14.26
CA ARG A 168 -8.37 -24.64 13.78
C ARG A 168 -6.94 -24.12 13.88
N MET A 169 -6.69 -22.88 13.47
CA MET A 169 -5.38 -22.23 13.54
C MET A 169 -4.86 -22.18 14.99
N SER A 170 -5.73 -21.93 15.97
CA SER A 170 -5.37 -21.85 17.39
C SER A 170 -4.88 -23.18 18.00
N LYS A 171 -5.03 -24.29 17.28
CA LYS A 171 -4.58 -25.63 17.72
C LYS A 171 -3.25 -26.05 17.06
N ILE A 172 -2.74 -25.24 16.13
CA ILE A 172 -1.50 -25.54 15.40
C ILE A 172 -0.32 -25.31 16.35
N THR A 173 0.52 -26.34 16.43
CA THR A 173 1.71 -26.33 17.27
C THR A 173 2.96 -25.98 16.47
N LYS A 174 4.05 -25.65 17.15
CA LYS A 174 5.37 -25.46 16.52
C LYS A 174 5.81 -26.68 15.72
N GLN A 175 5.56 -27.89 16.23
CA GLN A 175 5.89 -29.13 15.52
C GLN A 175 5.11 -29.29 14.22
N ASP A 176 3.81 -28.93 14.20
CA ASP A 176 3.00 -28.96 12.96
C ASP A 176 3.56 -28.02 11.89
N ILE A 177 4.07 -26.85 12.29
CA ILE A 177 4.73 -25.89 11.40
C ILE A 177 6.03 -26.44 10.85
N VAL A 178 6.87 -27.03 11.71
CA VAL A 178 8.14 -27.65 11.30
C VAL A 178 7.91 -28.80 10.34
N ASP A 179 6.96 -29.68 10.64
CA ASP A 179 6.60 -30.83 9.79
C ASP A 179 6.07 -30.36 8.43
N TRP A 180 5.23 -29.33 8.44
CA TRP A 180 4.70 -28.71 7.22
C TRP A 180 5.81 -28.08 6.38
N ALA A 181 6.70 -27.30 7.00
CA ALA A 181 7.81 -26.64 6.32
C ALA A 181 8.78 -27.68 5.69
N ASN A 182 9.08 -28.75 6.42
CA ASN A 182 9.91 -29.84 5.88
C ASN A 182 9.23 -30.58 4.72
N LYS A 183 7.91 -30.72 4.73
CA LYS A 183 7.15 -31.38 3.68
C LYS A 183 7.08 -30.54 2.39
N TYR A 184 6.82 -29.22 2.52
CA TYR A 184 6.48 -28.38 1.38
C TYR A 184 7.58 -27.39 0.97
N LEU A 185 8.43 -26.94 1.89
CA LEU A 185 9.51 -25.99 1.61
C LEU A 185 10.88 -26.66 1.55
N GLY A 186 10.94 -27.79 0.84
CA GLY A 186 12.19 -28.57 0.69
C GLY A 186 13.33 -27.77 0.07
N PRO A 187 14.61 -28.10 0.40
CA PRO A 187 15.78 -27.32 -0.01
C PRO A 187 16.08 -27.38 -1.52
N GLU A 188 15.45 -28.30 -2.25
CA GLU A 188 15.64 -28.48 -3.69
C GLU A 188 14.32 -28.50 -4.48
N SER A 189 13.17 -28.36 -3.79
CA SER A 189 11.85 -28.51 -4.39
C SER A 189 11.19 -27.18 -4.79
N TYR A 190 11.97 -26.24 -5.33
CA TYR A 190 11.50 -24.89 -5.68
C TYR A 190 11.83 -24.48 -7.11
N ALA A 191 11.10 -23.49 -7.61
CA ALA A 191 11.49 -22.73 -8.79
C ALA A 191 12.11 -21.40 -8.37
N ILE A 192 13.12 -20.95 -9.10
CA ILE A 192 13.76 -19.65 -8.89
C ILE A 192 13.77 -18.85 -10.18
N VAL A 193 13.39 -17.59 -10.08
CA VAL A 193 13.42 -16.63 -11.18
C VAL A 193 14.36 -15.49 -10.82
N TYR A 194 15.42 -15.35 -11.59
CA TYR A 194 16.31 -14.19 -11.57
C TYR A 194 15.81 -13.16 -12.58
N LYS A 195 15.30 -12.05 -12.12
CA LYS A 195 15.02 -10.91 -12.98
C LYS A 195 16.26 -10.02 -13.05
N ARG A 196 16.84 -9.93 -14.23
CA ARG A 196 18.02 -9.11 -14.50
C ARG A 196 17.66 -7.82 -15.25
N GLU A 197 18.41 -6.79 -14.99
CA GLU A 197 18.29 -5.53 -15.73
C GLU A 197 18.87 -5.69 -17.14
N GLY A 198 18.17 -5.11 -18.14
CA GLY A 198 18.64 -5.09 -19.51
C GLY A 198 17.69 -5.75 -20.51
N LYS A 199 18.23 -6.03 -21.70
CA LYS A 199 17.50 -6.72 -22.79
C LYS A 199 17.90 -8.19 -22.83
N ASP A 200 16.94 -9.05 -23.08
CA ASP A 200 17.22 -10.48 -23.31
C ASP A 200 18.10 -10.62 -24.57
N PRO A 201 19.32 -11.19 -24.43
CA PRO A 201 20.19 -11.41 -25.59
C PRO A 201 19.61 -12.42 -26.58
N ASN A 202 18.63 -13.24 -26.15
CA ASN A 202 17.99 -14.27 -26.94
C ASN A 202 16.52 -13.90 -27.29
N GLU A 203 16.15 -12.63 -27.22
CA GLU A 203 14.77 -12.19 -27.51
C GLU A 203 14.34 -12.63 -28.91
N GLN A 204 13.33 -13.52 -28.95
CA GLN A 204 12.73 -13.96 -30.21
C GLN A 204 11.55 -13.06 -30.55
N LYS A 205 11.60 -12.43 -31.72
CA LYS A 205 10.45 -11.69 -32.26
C LYS A 205 9.43 -12.69 -32.78
N ILE A 206 8.35 -12.85 -32.02
CA ILE A 206 7.19 -13.64 -32.46
C ILE A 206 6.32 -12.73 -33.34
N ALA A 207 5.91 -13.21 -34.51
CA ALA A 207 4.96 -12.50 -35.36
C ALA A 207 3.64 -12.32 -34.59
N ALA A 208 3.08 -11.11 -34.64
CA ALA A 208 1.79 -10.85 -34.00
C ALA A 208 0.71 -11.78 -34.58
N PRO A 209 -0.06 -12.49 -33.75
CA PRO A 209 -1.14 -13.32 -34.25
C PRO A 209 -2.21 -12.48 -34.93
N LYS A 210 -2.83 -13.02 -35.97
CA LYS A 210 -3.99 -12.39 -36.58
C LYS A 210 -5.16 -12.47 -35.60
N ILE A 211 -5.54 -11.37 -35.03
CA ILE A 211 -6.68 -11.30 -34.11
C ILE A 211 -7.96 -11.28 -34.97
N THR A 212 -8.84 -12.26 -34.75
CA THR A 212 -10.17 -12.26 -35.33
C THR A 212 -11.03 -11.26 -34.57
N PRO A 213 -11.60 -10.24 -35.22
CA PRO A 213 -12.47 -9.27 -34.54
C PRO A 213 -13.67 -10.01 -33.91
N ILE A 214 -13.92 -9.77 -32.65
CA ILE A 214 -15.11 -10.26 -31.98
C ILE A 214 -16.23 -9.26 -32.27
N VAL A 215 -17.32 -9.74 -32.84
CA VAL A 215 -18.55 -8.95 -32.97
C VAL A 215 -19.18 -8.87 -31.58
N THR A 216 -19.05 -7.73 -30.94
CA THR A 216 -19.70 -7.48 -29.65
C THR A 216 -21.16 -7.10 -29.90
N ASN A 217 -22.07 -7.85 -29.32
CA ASN A 217 -23.48 -7.49 -29.33
C ASN A 217 -23.79 -6.65 -28.06
N ARG A 218 -23.56 -5.35 -28.16
CA ARG A 218 -23.72 -4.42 -27.03
C ARG A 218 -25.17 -4.13 -26.67
N ASP A 219 -26.09 -4.42 -27.58
CA ASP A 219 -27.51 -4.14 -27.43
C ASP A 219 -28.30 -5.32 -26.85
N SER A 220 -27.70 -6.51 -26.73
CA SER A 220 -28.36 -7.65 -26.13
C SER A 220 -27.91 -7.86 -24.68
N GLN A 221 -28.89 -8.07 -23.84
CA GLN A 221 -28.65 -8.47 -22.45
C GLN A 221 -29.43 -9.74 -22.13
N SER A 222 -28.95 -10.49 -21.12
CA SER A 222 -29.64 -11.68 -20.66
C SER A 222 -30.94 -11.34 -19.93
N GLU A 223 -31.90 -12.27 -19.92
CA GLU A 223 -33.13 -12.12 -19.10
C GLU A 223 -32.80 -11.87 -17.64
N PHE A 224 -31.79 -12.56 -17.09
CA PHE A 224 -31.32 -12.36 -15.72
C PHE A 224 -30.83 -10.93 -15.46
N LEU A 225 -30.04 -10.35 -16.36
CA LEU A 225 -29.58 -8.96 -16.21
C LEU A 225 -30.76 -7.99 -16.32
N SER A 226 -31.71 -8.23 -17.23
CA SER A 226 -32.92 -7.43 -17.35
C SER A 226 -33.78 -7.50 -16.08
N GLU A 227 -33.93 -8.68 -15.48
CA GLU A 227 -34.65 -8.87 -14.22
C GLU A 227 -34.00 -8.08 -13.08
N ILE A 228 -32.66 -8.13 -12.95
CA ILE A 228 -31.93 -7.35 -11.94
C ILE A 228 -32.13 -5.85 -12.16
N GLN A 229 -31.96 -5.36 -13.40
CA GLN A 229 -32.09 -3.92 -13.70
C GLN A 229 -33.50 -3.38 -13.53
N THR A 230 -34.53 -4.21 -13.69
CA THR A 230 -35.93 -3.83 -13.54
C THR A 230 -36.49 -4.14 -12.15
N SER A 231 -35.70 -4.82 -11.28
CA SER A 231 -36.11 -5.11 -9.92
C SER A 231 -36.27 -3.82 -9.11
N GLN A 232 -37.37 -3.75 -8.33
CA GLN A 232 -37.53 -2.64 -7.40
C GLN A 232 -36.62 -2.82 -6.20
N VAL A 233 -35.64 -1.93 -6.08
CA VAL A 233 -34.74 -1.87 -4.92
C VAL A 233 -35.20 -0.71 -4.04
N GLN A 234 -35.29 -0.94 -2.72
CA GLN A 234 -35.51 0.16 -1.80
C GLN A 234 -34.24 1.02 -1.77
N PRO A 235 -34.34 2.34 -1.98
CA PRO A 235 -33.19 3.23 -1.85
C PRO A 235 -32.57 3.13 -0.46
N ILE A 236 -31.27 3.09 -0.40
CA ILE A 236 -30.53 3.22 0.85
C ILE A 236 -30.37 4.71 1.10
N GLU A 237 -30.99 5.20 2.18
CA GLU A 237 -30.81 6.59 2.58
C GLU A 237 -29.38 6.82 3.08
N PRO A 238 -28.68 7.84 2.58
CA PRO A 238 -27.32 8.13 3.01
C PRO A 238 -27.30 8.61 4.46
N VAL A 239 -26.35 8.11 5.24
CA VAL A 239 -26.08 8.59 6.60
C VAL A 239 -24.93 9.58 6.54
N PHE A 240 -25.25 10.87 6.66
CA PHE A 240 -24.23 11.92 6.68
C PHE A 240 -23.64 12.06 8.09
N VAL A 241 -22.31 12.18 8.14
CA VAL A 241 -21.58 12.46 9.39
C VAL A 241 -21.78 13.93 9.78
N ASP A 242 -22.35 14.15 10.96
CA ASP A 242 -22.41 15.48 11.59
C ASP A 242 -21.24 15.61 12.59
N TYR A 243 -20.17 16.29 12.21
CA TYR A 243 -18.96 16.44 13.01
C TYR A 243 -19.20 17.07 14.40
N LYS A 244 -20.31 17.79 14.60
CA LYS A 244 -20.67 18.36 15.91
C LYS A 244 -21.45 17.41 16.80
N LYS A 245 -22.15 16.45 16.18
CA LYS A 245 -23.03 15.51 16.86
C LYS A 245 -22.40 14.13 17.02
N ASP A 246 -21.71 13.68 15.98
CA ASP A 246 -21.19 12.31 15.88
C ASP A 246 -19.76 12.17 16.44
N MET A 247 -19.11 13.30 16.73
CA MET A 247 -17.78 13.37 17.32
C MET A 247 -17.76 14.33 18.51
N SER A 248 -16.90 14.06 19.48
CA SER A 248 -16.60 15.04 20.53
C SER A 248 -15.20 15.62 20.36
N GLN A 249 -15.00 16.81 20.94
CA GLN A 249 -13.72 17.50 20.96
C GLN A 249 -13.36 17.91 22.37
N PHE A 250 -12.10 17.71 22.74
CA PHE A 250 -11.58 18.21 24.00
C PHE A 250 -10.09 18.55 23.88
N GLU A 251 -9.59 19.36 24.77
CA GLU A 251 -8.17 19.68 24.86
C GLU A 251 -7.51 18.74 25.88
N ALA A 252 -6.52 17.94 25.45
CA ALA A 252 -5.74 17.07 26.32
C ALA A 252 -4.74 17.91 27.16
N GLN A 253 -4.10 18.88 26.51
CA GLN A 253 -3.35 19.97 27.12
C GLN A 253 -3.34 21.16 26.16
N LYS A 254 -2.92 22.35 26.63
CA LYS A 254 -2.87 23.56 25.81
C LYS A 254 -2.09 23.33 24.51
N GLY A 255 -2.79 23.43 23.38
CA GLY A 255 -2.23 23.22 22.04
C GLY A 255 -2.31 21.79 21.51
N VAL A 256 -2.99 20.88 22.22
CA VAL A 256 -3.29 19.52 21.76
C VAL A 256 -4.79 19.30 21.82
N ASN A 257 -5.44 19.47 20.67
CA ASN A 257 -6.87 19.25 20.52
C ASN A 257 -7.14 17.80 20.09
N VAL A 258 -8.08 17.14 20.76
CA VAL A 258 -8.46 15.75 20.48
C VAL A 258 -9.81 15.72 19.79
N LEU A 259 -9.86 15.06 18.64
CA LEU A 259 -11.07 14.66 17.96
C LEU A 259 -11.35 13.21 18.32
N TYR A 260 -12.45 12.98 19.02
CA TYR A 260 -12.82 11.68 19.56
C TYR A 260 -14.08 11.14 18.90
N LYS A 261 -14.03 9.87 18.48
CA LYS A 261 -15.20 9.09 18.06
C LYS A 261 -15.12 7.70 18.67
N LYS A 262 -16.19 7.28 19.35
CA LYS A 262 -16.29 5.92 19.89
C LYS A 262 -16.52 4.92 18.76
N ASN A 263 -15.74 3.83 18.75
CA ASN A 263 -16.00 2.64 17.95
C ASN A 263 -16.99 1.73 18.71
N GLU A 264 -18.16 1.53 18.14
CA GLU A 264 -19.22 0.69 18.73
C GLU A 264 -19.32 -0.68 18.06
N THR A 265 -18.43 -0.98 17.11
CA THR A 265 -18.53 -2.15 16.23
C THR A 265 -17.55 -3.26 16.57
N ASN A 266 -16.38 -2.93 17.08
CA ASN A 266 -15.34 -3.89 17.44
C ASN A 266 -14.35 -3.29 18.45
N ASP A 267 -13.35 -4.11 18.84
CA ASP A 267 -12.35 -3.78 19.85
C ASP A 267 -11.05 -3.24 19.25
N ILE A 268 -11.09 -2.61 18.07
CA ILE A 268 -9.92 -2.00 17.43
C ILE A 268 -9.89 -0.51 17.74
N PHE A 269 -8.69 -0.01 18.11
CA PHE A 269 -8.44 1.42 18.21
C PHE A 269 -7.50 1.91 17.14
N THR A 270 -7.64 3.19 16.80
CA THR A 270 -6.70 3.98 15.99
C THR A 270 -6.50 5.33 16.69
N LEU A 271 -5.25 5.65 16.99
CA LEU A 271 -4.82 6.91 17.59
C LEU A 271 -3.79 7.55 16.67
N ILE A 272 -4.03 8.78 16.23
CA ILE A 272 -3.15 9.47 15.28
C ILE A 272 -2.78 10.85 15.83
N TYR A 273 -1.49 11.14 15.93
CA TYR A 273 -0.98 12.49 16.16
C TYR A 273 -0.76 13.15 14.81
N VAL A 274 -1.46 14.24 14.53
CA VAL A 274 -1.43 14.98 13.26
C VAL A 274 -0.74 16.32 13.44
N PHE A 275 0.38 16.48 12.80
CA PHE A 275 1.14 17.73 12.76
C PHE A 275 0.91 18.43 11.42
N ASN A 276 0.46 19.69 11.45
CA ASN A 276 0.24 20.49 10.24
C ASN A 276 1.58 21.05 9.68
N THR A 277 2.54 20.15 9.49
CA THR A 277 3.86 20.39 8.91
C THR A 277 4.30 19.14 8.14
N GLY A 278 5.09 19.30 7.11
CA GLY A 278 5.55 18.18 6.28
C GLY A 278 6.82 18.52 5.52
N THR A 279 7.06 17.82 4.43
CA THR A 279 8.28 17.96 3.63
C THR A 279 8.40 19.34 2.95
N GLU A 280 7.33 20.12 2.82
CA GLU A 280 7.39 21.53 2.40
C GLU A 280 8.02 22.44 3.45
N ASN A 281 7.94 22.09 4.71
CA ASN A 281 8.56 22.80 5.82
C ASN A 281 9.99 22.31 6.02
N ASP A 282 10.19 20.99 5.99
CA ASP A 282 11.49 20.36 6.15
C ASP A 282 11.57 19.06 5.33
N PRO A 283 12.32 19.05 4.20
CA PRO A 283 12.42 17.86 3.33
C PRO A 283 13.09 16.66 4.00
N ALA A 284 13.68 16.81 5.19
CA ALA A 284 14.30 15.72 5.91
C ALA A 284 13.35 14.99 6.88
N LEU A 285 12.11 15.44 7.04
CA LEU A 285 11.15 14.80 7.97
C LEU A 285 10.86 13.34 7.60
N ASN A 286 10.70 13.04 6.31
CA ASN A 286 10.51 11.66 5.88
C ASN A 286 11.70 10.79 6.28
N LEU A 287 12.93 11.24 6.00
CA LEU A 287 14.13 10.52 6.40
C LEU A 287 14.23 10.38 7.93
N ALA A 288 13.82 11.39 8.69
CA ALA A 288 13.83 11.32 10.15
C ALA A 288 12.86 10.23 10.67
N PHE A 289 11.67 10.12 10.09
CA PHE A 289 10.72 9.08 10.42
C PHE A 289 11.17 7.68 9.95
N ASP A 290 11.66 7.57 8.71
CA ASP A 290 12.23 6.32 8.20
C ASP A 290 13.37 5.85 9.11
N TYR A 291 14.27 6.77 9.50
CA TYR A 291 15.39 6.47 10.39
C TYR A 291 14.93 6.03 11.78
N LEU A 292 13.93 6.71 12.37
CA LEU A 292 13.39 6.36 13.69
C LEU A 292 12.86 4.92 13.75
N SER A 293 12.28 4.41 12.66
CA SER A 293 11.73 3.05 12.59
C SER A 293 12.80 1.94 12.65
N TYR A 294 14.07 2.29 12.44
CA TYR A 294 15.22 1.36 12.56
C TYR A 294 15.91 1.44 13.92
N LEU A 295 15.47 2.33 14.80
CA LEU A 295 16.17 2.57 16.06
C LEU A 295 15.55 1.85 17.24
N GLY A 296 16.38 1.52 18.21
CA GLY A 296 15.96 1.14 19.55
C GLY A 296 16.14 2.26 20.56
N THR A 297 15.85 1.95 21.80
CA THR A 297 16.08 2.79 22.98
C THR A 297 17.20 2.17 23.84
N ASP A 298 17.47 2.77 24.99
CA ASP A 298 18.34 2.19 26.02
C ASP A 298 17.76 0.91 26.65
N LYS A 299 16.44 0.64 26.46
CA LYS A 299 15.73 -0.48 27.08
C LYS A 299 15.38 -1.59 26.10
N MET A 300 15.14 -1.28 24.84
CA MET A 300 14.68 -2.22 23.82
C MET A 300 15.38 -1.96 22.51
N SER A 301 15.84 -3.02 21.84
CA SER A 301 16.31 -2.90 20.47
C SER A 301 15.13 -2.64 19.49
N ALA A 302 15.43 -2.27 18.26
CA ALA A 302 14.39 -2.07 17.24
C ALA A 302 13.61 -3.37 16.96
N GLU A 303 14.30 -4.50 16.92
CA GLU A 303 13.69 -5.84 16.75
C GLU A 303 12.79 -6.19 17.94
N GLN A 304 13.18 -5.84 19.17
CA GLN A 304 12.35 -6.05 20.35
C GLN A 304 11.10 -5.17 20.33
N ILE A 305 11.22 -3.91 19.91
CA ILE A 305 10.08 -3.02 19.73
C ILE A 305 9.08 -3.60 18.72
N ALA A 306 9.57 -4.04 17.57
CA ALA A 306 8.75 -4.65 16.52
C ALA A 306 8.05 -5.93 17.03
N SER A 307 8.79 -6.81 17.70
CA SER A 307 8.26 -8.07 18.24
C SER A 307 7.25 -7.86 19.35
N GLU A 308 7.50 -6.93 20.29
CA GLU A 308 6.55 -6.60 21.37
C GLU A 308 5.24 -6.00 20.84
N MET A 309 5.33 -5.08 19.85
CA MET A 309 4.16 -4.51 19.21
C MET A 309 3.35 -5.58 18.48
N TYR A 310 4.00 -6.48 17.77
CA TYR A 310 3.33 -7.59 17.07
C TYR A 310 2.69 -8.57 18.06
N ALA A 311 3.36 -8.90 19.16
CA ALA A 311 2.86 -9.80 20.20
C ALA A 311 1.56 -9.31 20.84
N ILE A 312 1.39 -8.00 20.98
CA ILE A 312 0.16 -7.38 21.52
C ILE A 312 -0.86 -7.01 20.43
N ALA A 313 -0.69 -7.50 19.21
CA ALA A 313 -1.53 -7.19 18.05
C ALA A 313 -1.74 -5.67 17.88
N CYS A 314 -0.66 -4.90 17.96
CA CYS A 314 -0.60 -3.49 17.71
C CYS A 314 0.49 -3.17 16.68
N SER A 315 0.34 -2.04 16.02
CA SER A 315 1.32 -1.51 15.09
C SER A 315 1.44 0.00 15.24
N PHE A 316 2.52 0.57 14.76
CA PHE A 316 2.66 2.01 14.60
C PHE A 316 3.15 2.36 13.21
N GLY A 317 2.79 3.55 12.76
CA GLY A 317 3.19 4.10 11.47
C GLY A 317 3.69 5.54 11.63
N LEU A 318 4.72 5.88 10.88
CA LEU A 318 5.33 7.20 10.83
C LEU A 318 5.32 7.70 9.38
N SER A 319 4.79 8.87 9.11
CA SER A 319 4.70 9.39 7.75
C SER A 319 4.78 10.92 7.71
N ALA A 320 5.51 11.45 6.72
CA ALA A 320 5.52 12.87 6.42
C ALA A 320 5.13 13.11 4.97
N GLY A 321 3.90 13.62 4.77
CA GLY A 321 3.43 14.14 3.50
C GLY A 321 4.01 15.53 3.19
N ALA A 322 3.51 16.18 2.14
CA ALA A 322 3.96 17.52 1.80
C ALA A 322 3.65 18.54 2.91
N ASN A 323 2.44 18.51 3.46
CA ASN A 323 1.89 19.56 4.34
C ASN A 323 1.52 19.05 5.74
N GLN A 324 1.51 17.75 5.96
CA GLN A 324 1.16 17.11 7.22
C GLN A 324 2.08 15.93 7.50
N SER A 325 2.30 15.66 8.78
CA SER A 325 3.00 14.49 9.27
C SER A 325 2.13 13.76 10.28
N TRP A 326 2.24 12.43 10.33
CA TRP A 326 1.44 11.58 11.20
C TRP A 326 2.28 10.57 11.96
N ILE A 327 1.89 10.38 13.22
CA ILE A 327 2.31 9.25 14.04
C ILE A 327 1.04 8.50 14.41
N GLU A 328 0.90 7.29 13.90
CA GLU A 328 -0.26 6.44 14.13
C GLU A 328 0.10 5.29 15.05
N VAL A 329 -0.80 4.96 15.99
CA VAL A 329 -0.76 3.76 16.81
C VAL A 329 -2.12 3.10 16.71
N SER A 330 -2.16 1.83 16.31
CA SER A 330 -3.42 1.10 16.14
C SER A 330 -3.30 -0.38 16.50
N GLY A 331 -4.43 -1.01 16.83
CA GLY A 331 -4.47 -2.43 17.17
C GLY A 331 -5.60 -2.79 18.15
N LEU A 332 -5.41 -3.87 18.92
CA LEU A 332 -6.38 -4.27 19.93
C LEU A 332 -6.42 -3.26 21.08
N SER A 333 -7.61 -2.80 21.40
CA SER A 333 -7.86 -1.69 22.31
C SER A 333 -7.41 -1.95 23.76
N GLU A 334 -7.44 -3.18 24.21
CA GLU A 334 -6.94 -3.60 25.53
C GLU A 334 -5.44 -3.31 25.69
N ASN A 335 -4.70 -3.25 24.57
CA ASN A 335 -3.26 -3.04 24.54
C ASN A 335 -2.86 -1.60 24.23
N MET A 336 -3.82 -0.65 24.09
CA MET A 336 -3.55 0.74 23.72
C MET A 336 -2.51 1.41 24.61
N GLY A 337 -2.65 1.29 25.93
CA GLY A 337 -1.70 1.90 26.87
C GLY A 337 -0.28 1.37 26.72
N LYS A 338 -0.12 0.06 26.52
CA LYS A 338 1.19 -0.56 26.29
C LYS A 338 1.79 -0.15 24.96
N ALA A 339 0.99 -0.11 23.89
CA ALA A 339 1.44 0.35 22.57
C ALA A 339 1.89 1.82 22.61
N MET A 340 1.12 2.69 23.27
CA MET A 340 1.52 4.09 23.48
C MET A 340 2.82 4.20 24.26
N GLU A 341 3.00 3.42 25.34
CA GLU A 341 4.24 3.43 26.13
C GLU A 341 5.47 3.09 25.28
N ILE A 342 5.35 2.08 24.39
CA ILE A 342 6.44 1.67 23.51
C ILE A 342 6.76 2.76 22.49
N VAL A 343 5.76 3.29 21.79
CA VAL A 343 5.96 4.28 20.73
C VAL A 343 6.46 5.62 21.29
N GLU A 344 5.87 6.10 22.37
CA GLU A 344 6.33 7.32 23.06
C GLU A 344 7.74 7.14 23.64
N GLY A 345 8.02 5.94 24.16
CA GLY A 345 9.35 5.56 24.61
C GLY A 345 10.39 5.62 23.49
N LEU A 346 10.05 5.13 22.31
CA LEU A 346 10.90 5.20 21.11
C LEU A 346 11.11 6.67 20.69
N ILE A 347 10.04 7.45 20.57
CA ILE A 347 10.11 8.87 20.17
C ILE A 347 11.00 9.68 21.11
N ALA A 348 10.88 9.45 22.42
CA ALA A 348 11.60 10.21 23.44
C ALA A 348 13.03 9.71 23.69
N GLY A 349 13.30 8.42 23.44
CA GLY A 349 14.51 7.73 23.89
C GLY A 349 15.32 7.03 22.80
N ALA A 350 15.00 7.25 21.53
CA ALA A 350 15.72 6.62 20.41
C ALA A 350 17.22 6.90 20.48
N GLN A 351 18.03 5.84 20.35
CA GLN A 351 19.48 5.95 20.40
C GLN A 351 20.05 6.17 19.01
N PRO A 352 20.89 7.19 18.80
CA PRO A 352 21.48 7.44 17.49
C PRO A 352 22.40 6.26 17.07
N ASN A 353 22.30 5.90 15.78
CA ASN A 353 23.13 4.88 15.16
C ASN A 353 23.55 5.32 13.75
N GLU A 354 24.79 5.78 13.63
CA GLU A 354 25.29 6.33 12.37
C GLU A 354 25.45 5.27 11.28
N GLU A 355 25.74 4.01 11.63
CA GLU A 355 25.83 2.91 10.67
C GLU A 355 24.47 2.65 10.00
N ILE A 356 23.39 2.56 10.79
CA ILE A 356 22.03 2.43 10.28
C ILE A 356 21.70 3.59 9.35
N LEU A 357 22.04 4.83 9.74
CA LEU A 357 21.79 6.00 8.90
C LEU A 357 22.57 5.94 7.57
N GLN A 358 23.83 5.53 7.57
CA GLN A 358 24.62 5.42 6.35
C GLN A 358 24.05 4.36 5.40
N ASN A 359 23.61 3.22 5.94
CA ASN A 359 22.93 2.18 5.17
C ASN A 359 21.63 2.73 4.55
N LEU A 360 20.79 3.40 5.34
CA LEU A 360 19.54 3.99 4.87
C LEU A 360 19.76 5.03 3.74
N LYS A 361 20.77 5.89 3.88
CA LYS A 361 21.16 6.84 2.82
C LYS A 361 21.60 6.11 1.54
N GLY A 362 22.37 5.04 1.66
CA GLY A 362 22.78 4.20 0.54
C GLY A 362 21.58 3.57 -0.17
N ASP A 363 20.63 3.03 0.60
CA ASP A 363 19.41 2.42 0.09
C ASP A 363 18.48 3.43 -0.59
N MET A 364 18.39 4.66 -0.06
CA MET A 364 17.65 5.75 -0.70
C MET A 364 18.27 6.15 -2.05
N ILE A 365 19.59 6.27 -2.13
CA ILE A 365 20.29 6.58 -3.39
C ILE A 365 20.08 5.46 -4.41
N LYS A 366 20.20 4.20 -3.97
CA LYS A 366 19.90 3.03 -4.81
C LYS A 366 18.45 3.05 -5.30
N SER A 367 17.48 3.31 -4.42
CA SER A 367 16.06 3.40 -4.76
C SER A 367 15.76 4.53 -5.76
N ARG A 368 16.46 5.66 -5.67
CA ARG A 368 16.37 6.77 -6.65
C ARG A 368 16.93 6.38 -8.02
N ALA A 369 18.01 5.62 -8.05
CA ALA A 369 18.57 5.08 -9.29
C ALA A 369 17.60 4.08 -9.93
N ASP A 370 17.06 3.15 -9.14
CA ASP A 370 16.10 2.15 -9.60
C ASP A 370 14.78 2.78 -10.09
N ALA A 371 14.33 3.86 -9.45
CA ALA A 371 13.13 4.59 -9.88
C ALA A 371 13.24 5.12 -11.32
N LYS A 372 14.44 5.45 -11.78
CA LYS A 372 14.68 5.90 -13.18
C LYS A 372 14.53 4.76 -14.19
N LEU A 373 14.59 3.52 -13.75
CA LEU A 373 14.39 2.32 -14.57
C LEU A 373 12.92 1.91 -14.67
N ASN A 374 12.02 2.60 -13.97
CA ASN A 374 10.58 2.28 -13.96
C ASN A 374 9.78 3.39 -14.64
N GLN A 375 9.00 3.03 -15.68
CA GLN A 375 8.23 3.96 -16.48
C GLN A 375 7.23 4.77 -15.65
N SER A 376 6.47 4.11 -14.79
CA SER A 376 5.45 4.78 -13.97
C SER A 376 6.06 5.78 -12.98
N ARG A 377 7.24 5.46 -12.43
CA ARG A 377 7.95 6.38 -11.55
C ARG A 377 8.53 7.59 -12.29
N CYS A 378 9.08 7.39 -13.49
CA CYS A 378 9.52 8.48 -14.35
C CYS A 378 8.36 9.39 -14.75
N PHE A 379 7.23 8.80 -15.12
CA PHE A 379 6.02 9.54 -15.47
C PHE A 379 5.43 10.29 -14.26
N GLY A 380 5.38 9.67 -13.08
CA GLY A 380 4.94 10.33 -11.84
C GLY A 380 5.83 11.51 -11.45
N ALA A 381 7.14 11.43 -11.67
CA ALA A 381 8.05 12.56 -11.48
C ALA A 381 7.76 13.72 -12.45
N LEU A 382 7.49 13.41 -13.74
CA LEU A 382 7.10 14.40 -14.74
C LEU A 382 5.75 15.04 -14.40
N GLN A 383 4.77 14.25 -13.99
CA GLN A 383 3.46 14.71 -13.51
C GLN A 383 3.60 15.65 -12.31
N ARG A 384 4.39 15.28 -11.31
CA ARG A 384 4.63 16.11 -10.13
C ARG A 384 5.29 17.44 -10.50
N TYR A 385 6.23 17.42 -11.46
CA TYR A 385 6.84 18.63 -11.98
C TYR A 385 5.82 19.51 -12.71
N MET A 386 4.96 18.93 -13.52
CA MET A 386 3.90 19.63 -14.25
C MET A 386 2.92 20.34 -13.30
N ILE A 387 2.49 19.65 -12.26
CA ILE A 387 1.47 20.14 -11.32
C ILE A 387 2.04 21.20 -10.35
N TYR A 388 3.25 20.97 -9.82
CA TYR A 388 3.80 21.79 -8.73
C TYR A 388 5.00 22.65 -9.12
N GLY A 389 5.64 22.36 -10.23
CA GLY A 389 6.82 23.08 -10.73
C GLY A 389 8.13 22.73 -10.00
N SER A 390 9.22 23.33 -10.49
CA SER A 390 10.58 23.05 -10.01
C SER A 390 10.83 23.54 -8.58
N ASP A 391 10.21 24.63 -8.16
CA ASP A 391 10.42 25.19 -6.83
C ASP A 391 9.88 24.27 -5.73
N PHE A 392 8.69 23.70 -5.94
CA PHE A 392 8.13 22.69 -5.04
C PHE A 392 9.05 21.48 -4.93
N ILE A 393 9.50 20.92 -6.06
CA ILE A 393 10.39 19.75 -6.07
C ILE A 393 11.68 20.05 -5.28
N ARG A 394 12.29 21.22 -5.53
CA ARG A 394 13.52 21.64 -4.84
C ARG A 394 13.33 21.78 -3.33
N ARG A 395 12.19 22.27 -2.87
CA ARG A 395 11.90 22.47 -1.43
C ARG A 395 11.54 21.17 -0.72
N THR A 396 10.87 20.24 -1.40
CA THR A 396 10.32 19.02 -0.79
C THR A 396 11.20 17.78 -0.96
N THR A 397 12.32 17.89 -1.67
CA THR A 397 13.18 16.75 -1.98
C THR A 397 14.62 17.03 -1.53
N LEU A 398 15.16 16.17 -0.69
CA LEU A 398 16.58 16.20 -0.34
C LEU A 398 17.42 15.89 -1.59
N THR A 399 18.39 16.74 -1.92
CA THR A 399 19.41 16.40 -2.90
C THR A 399 20.36 15.35 -2.34
N ASP A 400 21.07 14.60 -3.18
CA ASP A 400 22.03 13.59 -2.71
C ASP A 400 23.13 14.20 -1.80
N PRO A 401 23.72 15.37 -2.11
CA PRO A 401 24.64 16.02 -1.18
C PRO A 401 24.01 16.42 0.15
N ALA A 402 22.77 16.93 0.15
CA ALA A 402 22.05 17.27 1.38
C ALA A 402 21.74 16.02 2.21
N LEU A 403 21.30 14.94 1.56
CA LEU A 403 21.07 13.63 2.18
C LEU A 403 22.34 13.12 2.85
N GLN A 404 23.49 13.14 2.15
CA GLN A 404 24.76 12.68 2.69
C GLN A 404 25.26 13.51 3.88
N GLY A 405 24.94 14.79 3.91
CA GLY A 405 25.36 15.73 4.97
C GLY A 405 24.58 15.63 6.30
N LEU A 406 23.46 14.91 6.34
CA LEU A 406 22.67 14.77 7.57
C LEU A 406 23.34 13.79 8.56
N THR A 407 23.22 14.07 9.87
CA THR A 407 23.68 13.19 10.94
C THR A 407 22.51 12.61 11.74
N SER A 408 22.77 11.53 12.48
CA SER A 408 21.80 10.88 13.35
C SER A 408 21.17 11.86 14.35
N GLU A 409 22.01 12.66 15.00
CA GLU A 409 21.55 13.65 15.98
C GLU A 409 20.65 14.71 15.34
N GLN A 410 20.98 15.16 14.11
CA GLN A 410 20.14 16.11 13.39
C GLN A 410 18.75 15.55 13.07
N LEU A 411 18.66 14.27 12.70
CA LEU A 411 17.37 13.63 12.41
C LEU A 411 16.55 13.45 13.68
N LEU A 412 17.14 12.98 14.76
CA LEU A 412 16.45 12.85 16.05
C LEU A 412 16.02 14.21 16.62
N ALA A 413 16.85 15.24 16.45
CA ALA A 413 16.46 16.61 16.85
C ALA A 413 15.21 17.10 16.09
N LYS A 414 15.00 16.73 14.83
CA LYS A 414 13.78 17.06 14.07
C LYS A 414 12.54 16.38 14.64
N ILE A 415 12.66 15.13 15.10
CA ILE A 415 11.57 14.43 15.79
C ILE A 415 11.24 15.13 17.11
N GLY A 416 12.26 15.45 17.92
CA GLY A 416 12.07 16.19 19.17
C GLY A 416 11.46 17.57 18.95
N ASP A 417 11.88 18.30 17.91
CA ASP A 417 11.29 19.61 17.56
C ASP A 417 9.82 19.47 17.12
N LEU A 418 9.49 18.41 16.37
CA LEU A 418 8.11 18.11 15.97
C LEU A 418 7.21 17.86 17.19
N MET A 419 7.67 17.07 18.16
CA MET A 419 6.94 16.81 19.40
C MET A 419 6.79 18.05 20.30
N GLY A 420 7.60 19.08 20.09
CA GLY A 420 7.48 20.40 20.72
C GLY A 420 6.42 21.31 20.08
N LYS A 421 5.70 20.86 19.06
CA LYS A 421 4.71 21.67 18.32
C LYS A 421 3.27 21.35 18.73
N GLN A 422 2.39 22.34 18.55
CA GLN A 422 0.94 22.14 18.66
C GLN A 422 0.48 21.16 17.57
N HIS A 423 -0.41 20.25 17.93
CA HIS A 423 -0.92 19.24 17.01
C HIS A 423 -2.32 18.78 17.38
N GLU A 424 -2.92 17.99 16.52
CA GLU A 424 -4.21 17.37 16.73
C GLU A 424 -4.03 15.88 17.03
N VAL A 425 -4.91 15.33 17.86
CA VAL A 425 -5.00 13.91 18.14
C VAL A 425 -6.33 13.42 17.59
N LEU A 426 -6.30 12.43 16.73
CA LEU A 426 -7.51 11.74 16.26
C LEU A 426 -7.60 10.42 16.99
N TYR A 427 -8.75 10.14 17.59
CA TYR A 427 -9.02 8.86 18.22
C TYR A 427 -10.32 8.25 17.70
N TYR A 428 -10.22 7.01 17.26
CA TYR A 428 -11.34 6.12 16.98
C TYR A 428 -11.10 4.77 17.63
N GLY A 429 -11.95 4.39 18.58
CA GLY A 429 -11.77 3.14 19.33
C GLY A 429 -12.88 2.95 20.38
N PRO A 430 -12.95 1.77 21.03
CA PRO A 430 -14.03 1.43 21.97
C PRO A 430 -13.90 2.09 23.36
N GLN A 431 -12.70 2.58 23.76
CA GLN A 431 -12.52 3.26 25.02
C GLN A 431 -13.40 4.53 25.11
N ASP A 432 -13.89 4.84 26.29
CA ASP A 432 -14.60 6.07 26.50
C ASP A 432 -13.67 7.30 26.58
N GLU A 433 -14.26 8.49 26.51
CA GLU A 433 -13.51 9.74 26.49
C GLU A 433 -12.62 9.93 27.73
N ALA A 434 -13.06 9.46 28.90
CA ALA A 434 -12.30 9.56 30.14
C ALA A 434 -11.07 8.65 30.14
N GLU A 435 -11.21 7.45 29.59
CA GLU A 435 -10.11 6.49 29.42
C GLU A 435 -9.07 7.02 28.42
N VAL A 436 -9.50 7.63 27.30
CA VAL A 436 -8.58 8.25 26.33
C VAL A 436 -7.84 9.44 26.94
N LYS A 437 -8.53 10.30 27.71
CA LYS A 437 -7.90 11.40 28.44
C LYS A 437 -6.86 10.87 29.43
N ALA A 438 -7.17 9.83 30.16
CA ALA A 438 -6.24 9.21 31.11
C ALA A 438 -5.02 8.60 30.41
N ALA A 439 -5.20 7.91 29.28
CA ALA A 439 -4.12 7.34 28.49
C ALA A 439 -3.19 8.41 27.90
N LEU A 440 -3.74 9.47 27.33
CA LEU A 440 -2.95 10.61 26.85
C LEU A 440 -2.18 11.29 27.97
N ALA A 441 -2.80 11.53 29.12
CA ALA A 441 -2.12 12.11 30.29
C ALA A 441 -1.00 11.23 30.84
N ALA A 442 -1.15 9.90 30.75
CA ALA A 442 -0.17 8.94 31.24
C ALA A 442 1.03 8.79 30.29
N HIS A 443 0.81 8.75 28.98
CA HIS A 443 1.80 8.33 28.00
C HIS A 443 2.27 9.46 27.08
N HIS A 444 1.38 10.35 26.61
CA HIS A 444 1.71 11.45 25.71
C HIS A 444 2.23 12.68 26.50
N LYS A 445 3.46 12.56 26.99
CA LYS A 445 4.08 13.58 27.86
C LYS A 445 4.82 14.62 27.04
N LEU A 446 4.23 15.79 26.95
CA LEU A 446 4.73 16.92 26.16
C LEU A 446 5.20 18.08 27.06
N ALA A 447 5.98 18.99 26.46
CA ALA A 447 6.32 20.26 27.10
C ALA A 447 5.06 21.09 27.35
N ALA A 448 5.07 21.91 28.43
CA ALA A 448 3.92 22.75 28.80
C ALA A 448 3.60 23.82 27.74
N ASP A 449 4.62 24.34 27.06
CA ASP A 449 4.51 25.43 26.08
C ASP A 449 4.85 24.92 24.65
N LEU A 450 3.87 24.32 24.01
CA LEU A 450 4.00 23.87 22.62
C LEU A 450 4.00 25.06 21.65
N GLN A 451 4.91 25.04 20.70
CA GLN A 451 5.02 26.07 19.68
C GLN A 451 3.96 25.90 18.59
N PRO A 452 3.32 26.98 18.11
CA PRO A 452 2.37 26.89 17.01
C PRO A 452 3.05 26.42 15.72
N LEU A 453 2.29 25.68 14.88
CA LEU A 453 2.69 25.31 13.54
C LEU A 453 2.06 26.24 12.51
N GLU A 454 2.86 26.72 11.57
CA GLU A 454 2.37 27.42 10.40
C GLU A 454 2.06 26.38 9.30
N LYS A 455 0.78 26.22 8.98
CA LYS A 455 0.33 25.32 7.92
C LYS A 455 0.70 25.90 6.55
N LYS A 456 1.54 25.22 5.80
CA LYS A 456 1.84 25.54 4.40
C LYS A 456 0.93 24.75 3.48
N PHE A 457 0.58 25.35 2.35
CA PHE A 457 -0.22 24.69 1.31
C PHE A 457 0.58 24.69 0.02
N SER A 458 0.61 23.55 -0.65
CA SER A 458 1.23 23.42 -1.96
C SER A 458 0.50 24.31 -2.97
N THR A 459 1.27 25.07 -3.75
CA THR A 459 0.74 25.91 -4.82
C THR A 459 0.80 25.13 -6.12
N LEU A 460 -0.32 25.05 -6.81
CA LEU A 460 -0.42 24.44 -8.13
C LEU A 460 0.10 25.40 -9.20
N GLN A 461 0.73 24.86 -10.27
CA GLN A 461 1.14 25.66 -11.41
C GLN A 461 -0.07 26.11 -12.21
N PRO A 462 -0.18 27.41 -12.58
CA PRO A 462 -1.20 27.87 -13.50
C PRO A 462 -0.90 27.40 -14.95
N THR A 463 -1.94 27.30 -15.76
CA THR A 463 -1.83 26.94 -17.18
C THR A 463 -2.23 28.11 -18.10
N ASP A 464 -1.47 29.20 -18.00
CA ASP A 464 -1.68 30.41 -18.80
C ASP A 464 -1.26 30.24 -20.27
N GLU A 465 -0.45 29.24 -20.55
CA GLU A 465 0.05 28.90 -21.89
C GLU A 465 0.16 27.38 -22.06
N ASN A 466 0.05 26.94 -23.32
CA ASN A 466 0.24 25.53 -23.66
C ASN A 466 1.71 25.13 -23.55
N LYS A 467 2.00 24.13 -22.73
CA LYS A 467 3.34 23.55 -22.54
C LYS A 467 3.29 22.05 -22.79
N VAL A 468 4.27 21.54 -23.53
CA VAL A 468 4.47 20.10 -23.71
C VAL A 468 5.74 19.71 -22.97
N MET A 469 5.63 18.75 -22.06
CA MET A 469 6.75 18.20 -21.31
C MET A 469 6.95 16.74 -21.70
N LEU A 470 8.18 16.36 -21.98
CA LEU A 470 8.55 15.02 -22.45
C LEU A 470 9.61 14.42 -21.52
N ALA A 471 9.40 13.17 -21.13
CA ALA A 471 10.43 12.30 -20.58
C ALA A 471 10.59 11.10 -21.51
N GLN A 472 11.80 10.90 -22.01
CA GLN A 472 12.06 9.76 -22.90
C GLN A 472 12.25 8.49 -22.06
N TYR A 473 11.53 7.44 -22.47
CA TYR A 473 11.61 6.10 -21.87
C TYR A 473 11.44 5.04 -22.97
N ASP A 474 12.25 3.97 -22.95
CA ASP A 474 12.19 2.87 -23.94
C ASP A 474 11.03 1.92 -23.60
N ALA A 475 9.80 2.37 -23.80
CA ALA A 475 8.59 1.58 -23.52
C ALA A 475 7.78 1.28 -24.78
N LYS A 476 7.02 0.19 -24.73
CA LYS A 476 6.07 -0.20 -25.80
C LYS A 476 4.75 0.58 -25.74
N GLN A 477 4.45 1.17 -24.57
CA GLN A 477 3.29 2.02 -24.35
C GLN A 477 3.75 3.43 -23.96
N LEU A 478 3.04 4.40 -24.48
CA LEU A 478 3.22 5.80 -24.12
C LEU A 478 2.19 6.18 -23.06
N TYR A 479 2.64 6.94 -22.06
CA TYR A 479 1.78 7.62 -21.11
C TYR A 479 1.62 9.07 -21.51
N TYR A 480 0.39 9.53 -21.60
CA TYR A 480 0.03 10.92 -21.93
C TYR A 480 -0.90 11.45 -20.85
N MET A 481 -0.64 12.68 -20.42
CA MET A 481 -1.49 13.36 -19.44
C MET A 481 -1.72 14.81 -19.86
N GLN A 482 -2.96 15.25 -19.70
CA GLN A 482 -3.33 16.66 -19.74
C GLN A 482 -3.50 17.19 -18.31
N TYR A 483 -3.15 18.44 -18.11
CA TYR A 483 -3.34 19.17 -16.87
C TYR A 483 -3.80 20.59 -17.19
N SER A 484 -4.84 21.06 -16.51
CA SER A 484 -5.31 22.44 -16.64
C SER A 484 -5.71 22.99 -15.29
N ASN A 485 -5.09 24.10 -14.90
CA ASN A 485 -5.43 24.88 -13.72
C ASN A 485 -5.65 26.33 -14.11
N ARG A 486 -6.90 26.81 -13.96
CA ARG A 486 -7.31 28.19 -14.28
C ARG A 486 -7.41 29.08 -13.05
N GLY A 487 -7.00 28.59 -11.89
CA GLY A 487 -7.04 29.32 -10.61
C GLY A 487 -8.41 29.40 -9.97
N GLU A 488 -9.34 28.55 -10.38
CA GLU A 488 -10.67 28.45 -9.74
C GLU A 488 -10.54 27.88 -8.35
N LYS A 489 -10.99 28.64 -7.35
CA LYS A 489 -10.88 28.27 -5.94
C LYS A 489 -11.99 27.33 -5.52
N PHE A 490 -11.71 26.55 -4.50
CA PHE A 490 -12.69 25.65 -3.87
C PHE A 490 -13.97 26.38 -3.50
N ASP A 491 -15.09 25.82 -3.92
CA ASP A 491 -16.44 26.23 -3.54
C ASP A 491 -17.25 24.98 -3.16
N LEU A 492 -17.59 24.83 -1.89
CA LEU A 492 -18.36 23.69 -1.39
C LEU A 492 -19.70 23.51 -2.12
N ALA A 493 -20.30 24.59 -2.62
CA ALA A 493 -21.56 24.51 -3.37
C ALA A 493 -21.40 23.89 -4.77
N ALA A 494 -20.19 23.90 -5.33
CA ALA A 494 -19.88 23.28 -6.62
C ALA A 494 -19.55 21.79 -6.52
N ASP A 495 -19.14 21.29 -5.35
CA ASP A 495 -18.67 19.92 -5.16
C ASP A 495 -19.65 18.84 -5.63
N PRO A 496 -20.97 18.92 -5.34
CA PRO A 496 -21.92 17.90 -5.82
C PRO A 496 -21.99 17.84 -7.36
N GLN A 497 -21.88 18.98 -8.04
CA GLN A 497 -21.92 19.04 -9.50
C GLN A 497 -20.62 18.47 -10.09
N ILE A 498 -19.47 18.78 -9.49
CA ILE A 498 -18.17 18.29 -9.90
C ILE A 498 -18.07 16.77 -9.70
N THR A 499 -18.56 16.27 -8.57
CA THR A 499 -18.61 14.83 -8.31
C THR A 499 -19.45 14.11 -9.35
N LEU A 500 -20.65 14.64 -9.63
CA LEU A 500 -21.54 14.06 -10.65
C LEU A 500 -20.95 14.13 -12.06
N TYR A 501 -20.26 15.22 -12.39
CA TYR A 501 -19.52 15.35 -13.65
C TYR A 501 -18.42 14.28 -13.75
N ASN A 502 -17.64 14.07 -12.71
CA ASN A 502 -16.57 13.07 -12.70
C ASN A 502 -17.12 11.65 -12.87
N GLU A 503 -18.23 11.31 -12.19
CA GLU A 503 -18.91 10.01 -12.33
C GLU A 503 -19.47 9.78 -13.73
N TYR A 504 -19.98 10.82 -14.39
CA TYR A 504 -20.48 10.74 -15.75
C TYR A 504 -19.35 10.70 -16.78
N PHE A 505 -18.37 11.60 -16.67
CA PHE A 505 -17.39 11.85 -17.73
C PHE A 505 -16.19 10.91 -17.68
N GLY A 506 -15.53 10.73 -16.54
CA GLY A 506 -14.20 10.10 -16.57
C GLY A 506 -13.76 9.25 -15.39
N GLY A 507 -14.61 9.06 -14.37
CA GLY A 507 -14.20 8.41 -13.11
C GLY A 507 -14.20 6.89 -13.09
N GLY A 508 -14.88 6.20 -14.01
CA GLY A 508 -15.04 4.73 -13.94
C GLY A 508 -15.31 4.06 -15.28
N MET A 509 -15.58 2.75 -15.25
CA MET A 509 -15.76 1.93 -16.46
C MET A 509 -17.02 2.31 -17.29
N ASN A 510 -18.04 2.89 -16.67
CA ASN A 510 -19.27 3.31 -17.34
C ASN A 510 -19.20 4.74 -17.88
N THR A 511 -18.09 5.45 -17.64
CA THR A 511 -17.94 6.85 -18.01
C THR A 511 -17.70 7.03 -19.52
N ILE A 512 -18.00 8.24 -20.01
CA ILE A 512 -17.82 8.59 -21.42
C ILE A 512 -16.40 8.34 -21.90
N VAL A 513 -15.39 8.79 -21.14
CA VAL A 513 -13.98 8.62 -21.51
C VAL A 513 -13.61 7.16 -21.66
N PHE A 514 -13.99 6.33 -20.70
CA PHE A 514 -13.67 4.90 -20.75
C PHE A 514 -14.39 4.21 -21.93
N GLN A 515 -15.69 4.46 -22.09
CA GLN A 515 -16.48 3.84 -23.14
C GLN A 515 -16.02 4.23 -24.54
N GLU A 516 -15.67 5.51 -24.75
CA GLU A 516 -15.22 5.99 -26.04
C GLU A 516 -13.77 5.60 -26.36
N MET A 517 -12.85 5.74 -25.40
CA MET A 517 -11.42 5.53 -25.65
C MET A 517 -11.03 4.06 -25.68
N ARG A 518 -11.55 3.28 -24.74
CA ARG A 518 -11.22 1.86 -24.61
C ARG A 518 -12.18 0.96 -25.38
N GLU A 519 -13.47 1.07 -25.09
CA GLU A 519 -14.46 0.10 -25.56
C GLU A 519 -14.84 0.33 -27.03
N ALA A 520 -15.13 1.57 -27.42
CA ALA A 520 -15.59 1.87 -28.78
C ALA A 520 -14.45 1.93 -29.80
N ARG A 521 -13.36 2.62 -29.47
CA ARG A 521 -12.27 2.92 -30.40
C ARG A 521 -11.04 2.04 -30.21
N GLY A 522 -10.91 1.32 -29.09
CA GLY A 522 -9.76 0.45 -28.80
C GLY A 522 -8.41 1.19 -28.84
N LEU A 523 -8.42 2.47 -28.47
CA LEU A 523 -7.23 3.34 -28.54
C LEU A 523 -6.36 3.23 -27.32
N ALA A 524 -6.94 2.96 -26.14
CA ALA A 524 -6.22 2.92 -24.88
C ALA A 524 -6.72 1.78 -24.00
N TYR A 525 -5.81 1.13 -23.28
CA TYR A 525 -6.19 0.17 -22.23
C TYR A 525 -6.66 0.89 -20.97
N SER A 526 -5.99 1.99 -20.64
CA SER A 526 -6.33 2.84 -19.50
C SER A 526 -6.55 4.27 -19.98
N ALA A 527 -7.72 4.80 -19.71
CA ALA A 527 -8.10 6.18 -19.99
C ALA A 527 -9.03 6.68 -18.89
N TRP A 528 -8.76 7.87 -18.38
CA TRP A 528 -9.61 8.53 -17.40
C TRP A 528 -9.44 10.05 -17.48
N ALA A 529 -10.43 10.77 -16.97
CA ALA A 529 -10.38 12.21 -16.78
C ALA A 529 -11.13 12.60 -15.52
N ASN A 530 -10.67 13.61 -14.81
CA ASN A 530 -11.41 14.18 -13.70
C ASN A 530 -11.10 15.65 -13.46
N LEU A 531 -12.02 16.35 -12.86
CA LEU A 531 -11.83 17.64 -12.23
C LEU A 531 -11.52 17.40 -10.75
N ALA A 532 -10.26 17.56 -10.36
CA ALA A 532 -9.80 17.29 -9.01
C ALA A 532 -10.34 18.33 -8.03
N ILE A 533 -11.00 17.83 -6.98
CA ILE A 533 -11.49 18.64 -5.86
C ILE A 533 -10.33 18.83 -4.86
N PRO A 534 -9.98 20.06 -4.49
CA PRO A 534 -8.89 20.29 -3.56
C PRO A 534 -9.24 19.79 -2.15
N THR A 535 -8.24 19.26 -1.44
CA THR A 535 -8.39 18.75 -0.07
C THR A 535 -8.44 19.84 1.01
N ASN A 536 -8.41 21.10 0.61
CA ASN A 536 -8.48 22.24 1.53
C ASN A 536 -9.22 23.44 0.90
N ALA A 537 -9.86 24.24 1.73
CA ALA A 537 -10.68 25.38 1.30
C ALA A 537 -9.90 26.54 0.61
N LYS A 538 -8.58 26.49 0.55
CA LYS A 538 -7.73 27.47 -0.15
C LYS A 538 -7.16 26.93 -1.45
N GLY A 539 -7.41 25.65 -1.75
CA GLY A 539 -6.92 24.96 -2.94
C GLY A 539 -7.64 25.41 -4.21
N ASP A 540 -7.07 25.04 -5.33
CA ASP A 540 -7.63 25.26 -6.66
C ASP A 540 -8.20 23.95 -7.19
N TYR A 541 -9.30 24.04 -7.94
CA TYR A 541 -9.71 22.96 -8.83
C TYR A 541 -8.73 22.86 -9.98
N TYR A 542 -8.46 21.65 -10.43
CA TYR A 542 -7.69 21.42 -11.63
C TYR A 542 -8.16 20.18 -12.39
N TYR A 543 -8.11 20.27 -13.69
CA TYR A 543 -8.47 19.17 -14.56
C TYR A 543 -7.26 18.30 -14.85
N MET A 544 -7.45 16.98 -14.82
CA MET A 544 -6.49 16.00 -15.30
C MET A 544 -7.15 14.98 -16.20
N ALA A 545 -6.41 14.54 -17.21
CA ALA A 545 -6.80 13.42 -18.04
C ALA A 545 -5.57 12.59 -18.42
N PHE A 546 -5.75 11.29 -18.48
CA PHE A 546 -4.68 10.31 -18.69
C PHE A 546 -5.06 9.28 -19.75
N ILE A 547 -4.07 8.91 -20.56
CA ILE A 547 -4.18 7.83 -21.52
C ILE A 547 -2.89 7.01 -21.51
N ALA A 548 -3.03 5.66 -21.42
CA ALA A 548 -1.97 4.73 -21.71
C ALA A 548 -2.28 4.05 -23.07
N THR A 549 -1.47 4.33 -24.08
CA THR A 549 -1.71 3.84 -25.45
C THR A 549 -0.43 3.30 -26.10
N GLN A 550 -0.58 2.57 -27.20
CA GLN A 550 0.54 2.14 -28.02
C GLN A 550 1.18 3.35 -28.73
N ASN A 551 2.50 3.31 -28.91
CA ASN A 551 3.25 4.44 -29.49
C ASN A 551 2.74 4.87 -30.88
N ASP A 552 2.30 3.92 -31.72
CA ASP A 552 1.75 4.15 -33.05
C ASP A 552 0.31 4.66 -33.06
N LYS A 553 -0.40 4.60 -31.92
CA LYS A 553 -1.77 5.08 -31.77
C LYS A 553 -1.87 6.43 -31.06
N MET A 554 -0.75 6.98 -30.57
CA MET A 554 -0.74 8.19 -29.74
C MET A 554 -1.51 9.35 -30.36
N GLN A 555 -1.22 9.69 -31.63
CA GLN A 555 -1.86 10.83 -32.28
C GLN A 555 -3.37 10.65 -32.34
N LYS A 556 -3.85 9.47 -32.76
CA LYS A 556 -5.28 9.17 -32.83
C LYS A 556 -5.95 9.19 -31.45
N ALA A 557 -5.23 8.74 -30.41
CA ALA A 557 -5.74 8.76 -29.06
C ALA A 557 -5.89 10.19 -28.52
N ILE A 558 -4.92 11.08 -28.78
CA ILE A 558 -5.01 12.49 -28.41
C ILE A 558 -6.15 13.20 -29.18
N GLU A 559 -6.23 13.01 -30.50
CA GLU A 559 -7.29 13.61 -31.33
C GLU A 559 -8.69 13.16 -30.87
N ALA A 560 -8.87 11.86 -30.57
CA ALA A 560 -10.12 11.34 -30.06
C ALA A 560 -10.45 11.89 -28.67
N PHE A 561 -9.45 12.09 -27.83
CA PHE A 561 -9.63 12.65 -26.51
C PHE A 561 -10.05 14.13 -26.58
N ASP A 562 -9.39 14.92 -27.41
CA ASP A 562 -9.76 16.31 -27.66
C ASP A 562 -11.16 16.44 -28.26
N GLU A 563 -11.56 15.51 -29.14
CA GLU A 563 -12.92 15.43 -29.68
C GLU A 563 -13.97 15.23 -28.56
N ILE A 564 -13.71 14.26 -27.65
CA ILE A 564 -14.62 13.95 -26.53
C ILE A 564 -14.73 15.13 -25.56
N ILE A 565 -13.63 15.80 -25.25
CA ILE A 565 -13.63 16.97 -24.37
C ILE A 565 -14.42 18.13 -24.97
N ASN A 566 -14.19 18.41 -26.26
CA ASN A 566 -14.83 19.55 -26.93
C ASN A 566 -16.29 19.28 -27.34
N ASN A 567 -16.66 18.02 -27.54
CA ASN A 567 -17.98 17.60 -27.97
C ASN A 567 -18.45 16.45 -27.07
N MET A 568 -18.56 16.72 -25.78
CA MET A 568 -18.97 15.70 -24.79
C MET A 568 -20.28 15.05 -25.21
N PRO A 569 -20.32 13.71 -25.40
CA PRO A 569 -21.54 13.02 -25.74
C PRO A 569 -22.60 13.20 -24.65
N GLU A 570 -23.81 13.54 -25.05
CA GLU A 570 -24.98 13.60 -24.16
C GLU A 570 -25.67 12.24 -24.17
N SER A 571 -25.83 11.62 -23.01
CA SER A 571 -26.48 10.32 -22.86
C SER A 571 -27.26 10.26 -21.56
N GLU A 572 -28.59 10.36 -21.65
CA GLU A 572 -29.48 10.15 -20.50
C GLU A 572 -29.30 8.77 -19.86
N LYS A 573 -29.00 7.76 -20.68
CA LYS A 573 -28.78 6.39 -20.18
C LYS A 573 -27.48 6.26 -19.37
N ALA A 574 -26.45 7.02 -19.70
CA ALA A 574 -25.19 7.01 -18.98
C ALA A 574 -25.24 7.88 -17.71
N PHE A 575 -26.03 8.95 -17.74
CA PHE A 575 -26.29 9.85 -16.62
C PHE A 575 -27.27 9.21 -15.62
#